data_e7543fc5a523d49205d7c986f935ee27
#
_entry.id   e7543fc5a523d49205d7c986f935ee27
#
_cell.length_a   1.000
_cell.length_b   1.000
_cell.length_c   1.000
_cell.angle_alpha   90.00
_cell.angle_beta   90.00
_cell.angle_gamma   90.00
#
_symmetry.space_group_name_H-M   'P 1'
#
loop_
_entity.id
_entity.type
_entity.pdbx_description
1 polymer ?
#
loop_
_entity_poly.entity_id
_entity_poly.type
_entity_poly.pdbx_seq_one_letter_code
_entity_poly.pdbx_strand_id
1 'polypeptide(L)'
;VVKAVHIDAGARPEEAIRETRWLQSLADEGGYPHAIVGFAALNDPDVERILAQHVESPNVRGIRHIINWHPNPRYTYTPRNLLEDDTFARGYALLAKYGLSFDMQIYPNQMVQAYALAKAHPDIPVILNHTGMPVDRDAAGDAQWKSGMELLATLPHVAVKISGLGFIDRNWTTDSMRPLVLETIERFGTKRCAFASDFPTDKLFNTYAH
;
A
#
# COMPACT_ATOMS: atom_id res chain seq x y z
N VAL A 1 7.64 -13.68 -16.01
CA VAL A 1 7.84 -12.89 -14.76
C VAL A 1 9.24 -13.21 -14.25
N VAL A 2 10.06 -12.17 -14.03
CA VAL A 2 11.46 -12.35 -13.55
C VAL A 2 11.49 -12.36 -12.03
N LYS A 3 10.69 -11.49 -11.37
CA LYS A 3 10.52 -11.42 -9.91
C LYS A 3 9.06 -11.16 -9.58
N ALA A 4 8.62 -11.66 -8.43
CA ALA A 4 7.28 -11.44 -7.90
C ALA A 4 7.36 -11.03 -6.44
N VAL A 5 6.49 -10.09 -6.06
CA VAL A 5 6.24 -9.71 -4.67
C VAL A 5 4.79 -10.05 -4.37
N HIS A 6 4.58 -10.84 -3.33
CA HIS A 6 3.24 -11.07 -2.80
C HIS A 6 2.90 -9.95 -1.82
N ILE A 7 1.72 -9.39 -1.96
CA ILE A 7 1.17 -8.43 -1.01
C ILE A 7 -0.01 -9.10 -0.33
N ASP A 8 -0.13 -8.97 0.97
CA ASP A 8 -1.26 -9.40 1.77
C ASP A 8 -2.57 -9.38 0.98
N ALA A 9 -3.32 -10.47 0.99
CA ALA A 9 -4.53 -10.66 0.20
C ALA A 9 -5.83 -10.49 1.01
N GLY A 10 -5.77 -9.92 2.21
CA GLY A 10 -6.93 -9.69 3.07
C GLY A 10 -7.41 -10.94 3.79
N ALA A 11 -6.49 -11.84 4.16
CA ALA A 11 -6.79 -12.94 5.06
C ALA A 11 -7.28 -12.40 6.42
N ARG A 12 -7.95 -13.26 7.21
CA ARG A 12 -8.34 -12.87 8.57
C ARG A 12 -7.10 -12.54 9.39
N PRO A 13 -7.16 -11.53 10.29
CA PRO A 13 -6.00 -11.10 11.08
C PRO A 13 -5.27 -12.22 11.82
N GLU A 14 -6.02 -13.18 12.35
CA GLU A 14 -5.47 -14.34 13.06
C GLU A 14 -4.72 -15.33 12.16
N GLU A 15 -4.93 -15.26 10.86
CA GLU A 15 -4.27 -16.11 9.85
C GLU A 15 -3.01 -15.45 9.24
N ALA A 16 -2.72 -14.19 9.56
CA ALA A 16 -1.65 -13.42 8.92
C ALA A 16 -0.28 -14.11 8.97
N ILE A 17 0.11 -14.65 10.11
CA ILE A 17 1.39 -15.37 10.27
C ILE A 17 1.38 -16.70 9.51
N ARG A 18 0.23 -17.37 9.48
CA ARG A 18 0.07 -18.63 8.73
C ARG A 18 0.20 -18.39 7.23
N GLU A 19 -0.41 -17.31 6.72
CA GLU A 19 -0.25 -16.89 5.31
C GLU A 19 1.22 -16.65 5.00
N THR A 20 1.91 -15.86 5.82
CA THR A 20 3.34 -15.56 5.61
C THR A 20 4.21 -16.82 5.60
N ARG A 21 4.02 -17.75 6.55
CA ARG A 21 4.77 -19.01 6.60
C ARG A 21 4.47 -19.90 5.40
N TRP A 22 3.23 -19.95 4.95
CA TRP A 22 2.85 -20.68 3.74
C TRP A 22 3.50 -20.08 2.49
N LEU A 23 3.49 -18.75 2.35
CA LEU A 23 4.17 -18.08 1.23
C LEU A 23 5.68 -18.30 1.25
N GLN A 24 6.28 -18.35 2.45
CA GLN A 24 7.70 -18.66 2.59
C GLN A 24 8.00 -20.10 2.14
N SER A 25 7.16 -21.08 2.52
CA SER A 25 7.36 -22.46 2.05
C SER A 25 7.28 -22.59 0.52
N LEU A 26 6.36 -21.86 -0.11
CA LEU A 26 6.29 -21.81 -1.58
C LEU A 26 7.53 -21.17 -2.19
N ALA A 27 8.08 -20.14 -1.57
CA ALA A 27 9.31 -19.50 -2.03
C ALA A 27 10.53 -20.43 -1.89
N ASP A 28 10.61 -21.19 -0.81
CA ASP A 28 11.68 -22.16 -0.56
C ASP A 28 11.66 -23.33 -1.55
N GLU A 29 10.45 -23.80 -1.93
CA GLU A 29 10.26 -24.89 -2.87
C GLU A 29 10.39 -24.47 -4.34
N GLY A 30 9.77 -23.35 -4.71
CA GLY A 30 9.57 -22.93 -6.10
C GLY A 30 10.26 -21.61 -6.48
N GLY A 31 10.95 -20.94 -5.56
CA GLY A 31 11.61 -19.65 -5.80
C GLY A 31 10.68 -18.43 -5.84
N TYR A 32 9.39 -18.59 -5.60
CA TYR A 32 8.38 -17.53 -5.61
C TYR A 32 7.47 -17.61 -4.37
N PRO A 33 7.05 -16.46 -3.79
CA PRO A 33 7.43 -15.08 -4.13
C PRO A 33 8.84 -14.70 -3.67
N HIS A 34 9.49 -13.78 -4.37
CA HIS A 34 10.83 -13.28 -4.00
C HIS A 34 10.79 -12.33 -2.78
N ALA A 35 9.68 -11.68 -2.56
CA ALA A 35 9.41 -10.86 -1.38
C ALA A 35 7.95 -11.01 -0.95
N ILE A 36 7.72 -10.84 0.33
CA ILE A 36 6.41 -10.94 0.98
C ILE A 36 6.16 -9.64 1.74
N VAL A 37 4.99 -9.06 1.51
CA VAL A 37 4.42 -8.01 2.34
C VAL A 37 3.24 -8.64 3.07
N GLY A 38 3.38 -8.85 4.38
CA GLY A 38 2.36 -9.49 5.20
C GLY A 38 1.38 -8.49 5.80
N PHE A 39 0.35 -8.99 6.47
CA PHE A 39 -0.61 -8.17 7.20
C PHE A 39 -0.24 -8.07 8.67
N ALA A 40 -0.30 -6.86 9.24
CA ALA A 40 -0.36 -6.65 10.68
C ALA A 40 -1.22 -5.41 10.97
N ALA A 41 -2.15 -5.54 11.92
CA ALA A 41 -2.93 -4.42 12.41
C ALA A 41 -2.04 -3.53 13.30
N LEU A 42 -1.52 -2.43 12.76
CA LEU A 42 -0.55 -1.57 13.46
C LEU A 42 -1.14 -0.87 14.70
N ASN A 43 -2.45 -0.85 14.84
CA ASN A 43 -3.13 -0.37 16.04
C ASN A 43 -3.46 -1.46 17.06
N ASP A 44 -3.00 -2.70 16.83
CA ASP A 44 -3.13 -3.79 17.80
C ASP A 44 -2.11 -3.63 18.93
N PRO A 45 -2.49 -3.77 20.21
CA PRO A 45 -1.56 -3.71 21.33
C PRO A 45 -0.45 -4.78 21.27
N ASP A 46 -0.71 -5.92 20.63
CA ASP A 46 0.23 -7.04 20.48
C ASP A 46 1.01 -6.99 19.15
N VAL A 47 0.93 -5.90 18.40
CA VAL A 47 1.52 -5.80 17.05
C VAL A 47 3.02 -6.11 17.03
N GLU A 48 3.76 -5.76 18.05
CA GLU A 48 5.20 -6.03 18.12
C GLU A 48 5.51 -7.52 18.04
N ARG A 49 4.72 -8.36 18.73
CA ARG A 49 4.84 -9.82 18.68
C ARG A 49 4.53 -10.35 17.25
N ILE A 50 3.55 -9.76 16.57
CA ILE A 50 3.19 -10.14 15.20
C ILE A 50 4.31 -9.77 14.23
N LEU A 51 4.89 -8.56 14.34
CA LEU A 51 6.03 -8.13 13.52
C LEU A 51 7.25 -9.03 13.71
N ALA A 52 7.56 -9.40 14.96
CA ALA A 52 8.64 -10.33 15.27
C ALA A 52 8.46 -11.71 14.60
N GLN A 53 7.22 -12.22 14.56
CA GLN A 53 6.91 -13.48 13.87
C GLN A 53 7.00 -13.37 12.34
N HIS A 54 6.63 -12.23 11.76
CA HIS A 54 6.77 -12.02 10.32
C HIS A 54 8.22 -12.11 9.86
N VAL A 55 9.15 -11.49 10.59
CA VAL A 55 10.58 -11.45 10.21
C VAL A 55 11.32 -12.77 10.42
N GLU A 56 10.69 -13.78 11.05
CA GLU A 56 11.19 -15.16 11.02
C GLU A 56 11.21 -15.72 9.59
N SER A 57 10.40 -15.19 8.68
CA SER A 57 10.34 -15.59 7.27
C SER A 57 11.28 -14.73 6.44
N PRO A 58 12.38 -15.30 5.86
CA PRO A 58 13.45 -14.53 5.22
C PRO A 58 13.03 -13.67 4.04
N ASN A 59 11.90 -13.98 3.38
CA ASN A 59 11.41 -13.22 2.23
C ASN A 59 10.50 -12.05 2.63
N VAL A 60 10.16 -11.88 3.91
CA VAL A 60 9.36 -10.73 4.36
C VAL A 60 10.18 -9.44 4.20
N ARG A 61 9.54 -8.41 3.64
CA ARG A 61 10.13 -7.09 3.42
C ARG A 61 9.28 -5.94 3.94
N GLY A 62 8.00 -6.19 4.18
CA GLY A 62 7.10 -5.13 4.58
C GLY A 62 5.79 -5.64 5.16
N ILE A 63 5.01 -4.68 5.61
CA ILE A 63 3.67 -4.88 6.16
C ILE A 63 2.69 -4.02 5.39
N ARG A 64 1.49 -4.55 5.16
CA ARG A 64 0.33 -3.78 4.73
C ARG A 64 -0.74 -3.80 5.81
N HIS A 65 -1.32 -2.65 6.05
CA HIS A 65 -2.58 -2.48 6.76
C HIS A 65 -3.43 -1.54 5.93
N ILE A 66 -4.54 -2.02 5.36
CA ILE A 66 -5.47 -1.19 4.59
C ILE A 66 -6.13 -0.21 5.55
N ILE A 67 -5.83 1.07 5.40
CA ILE A 67 -6.27 2.15 6.31
C ILE A 67 -7.12 3.19 5.59
N ASN A 68 -7.66 2.84 4.43
CA ASN A 68 -8.55 3.70 3.67
C ASN A 68 -9.73 4.16 4.52
N TRP A 69 -9.82 5.44 4.71
CA TRP A 69 -10.96 6.09 5.36
C TRP A 69 -11.44 7.27 4.50
N HIS A 70 -12.76 7.38 4.37
CA HIS A 70 -13.39 8.42 3.58
C HIS A 70 -14.70 8.87 4.26
N PRO A 71 -15.07 10.18 4.21
CA PRO A 71 -16.36 10.65 4.74
C PRO A 71 -17.57 9.94 4.12
N ASN A 72 -17.46 9.54 2.84
CA ASN A 72 -18.47 8.69 2.21
C ASN A 72 -18.25 7.23 2.64
N PRO A 73 -19.22 6.61 3.36
CA PRO A 73 -19.09 5.26 3.90
C PRO A 73 -18.96 4.17 2.82
N ARG A 74 -19.27 4.48 1.55
CA ARG A 74 -19.10 3.52 0.43
C ARG A 74 -17.64 3.23 0.12
N TYR A 75 -16.72 4.12 0.49
CA TYR A 75 -15.30 4.02 0.20
C TYR A 75 -14.48 3.64 1.43
N THR A 76 -15.08 3.67 2.63
CA THR A 76 -14.33 3.47 3.86
C THR A 76 -14.13 1.99 4.19
N TYR A 77 -12.90 1.62 4.54
CA TYR A 77 -12.52 0.26 4.96
C TYR A 77 -12.34 0.16 6.49
N THR A 78 -12.14 1.28 7.15
CA THR A 78 -11.92 1.36 8.59
C THR A 78 -12.97 2.23 9.26
N PRO A 79 -13.40 1.92 10.49
CA PRO A 79 -14.46 2.67 11.17
C PRO A 79 -14.07 4.11 11.51
N ARG A 80 -12.78 4.43 11.49
CA ARG A 80 -12.22 5.77 11.72
C ARG A 80 -10.92 5.94 10.94
N ASN A 81 -10.45 7.18 10.81
CA ASN A 81 -9.15 7.47 10.21
C ASN A 81 -8.03 7.02 11.16
N LEU A 82 -7.36 5.92 10.83
CA LEU A 82 -6.28 5.37 11.67
C LEU A 82 -5.02 6.24 11.68
N LEU A 83 -4.85 7.15 10.73
CA LEU A 83 -3.74 8.12 10.76
C LEU A 83 -3.87 9.18 11.88
N GLU A 84 -5.03 9.24 12.52
CA GLU A 84 -5.31 10.09 13.70
C GLU A 84 -5.23 9.28 15.01
N ASP A 85 -4.85 8.01 14.95
CA ASP A 85 -4.79 7.10 16.10
C ASP A 85 -3.35 6.98 16.60
N ASP A 86 -3.09 7.42 17.81
CA ASP A 86 -1.77 7.32 18.45
C ASP A 86 -1.29 5.86 18.60
N THR A 87 -2.22 4.90 18.70
CA THR A 87 -1.86 3.48 18.78
C THR A 87 -1.33 3.00 17.45
N PHE A 88 -1.96 3.42 16.33
CA PHE A 88 -1.47 3.16 14.99
C PHE A 88 -0.08 3.77 14.77
N ALA A 89 0.12 5.03 15.16
CA ALA A 89 1.40 5.71 15.01
C ALA A 89 2.53 5.00 15.79
N ARG A 90 2.24 4.51 17.00
CA ARG A 90 3.20 3.71 17.77
C ARG A 90 3.55 2.39 17.11
N GLY A 91 2.55 1.66 16.60
CA GLY A 91 2.80 0.41 15.87
C GLY A 91 3.52 0.63 14.55
N TYR A 92 3.22 1.72 13.84
CA TYR A 92 3.94 2.11 12.62
C TYR A 92 5.43 2.34 12.91
N ALA A 93 5.76 3.04 14.00
CA ALA A 93 7.15 3.31 14.38
C ALA A 93 7.97 2.03 14.64
N LEU A 94 7.32 0.93 15.06
CA LEU A 94 7.99 -0.36 15.27
C LEU A 94 8.53 -0.98 13.97
N LEU A 95 8.01 -0.60 12.79
CA LEU A 95 8.50 -1.11 11.51
C LEU A 95 9.99 -0.82 11.31
N ALA A 96 10.48 0.33 11.79
CA ALA A 96 11.91 0.67 11.74
C ALA A 96 12.77 -0.34 12.51
N LYS A 97 12.33 -0.79 13.69
CA LYS A 97 13.01 -1.78 14.53
C LYS A 97 13.21 -3.11 13.80
N TYR A 98 12.26 -3.48 12.94
CA TYR A 98 12.27 -4.75 12.21
C TYR A 98 12.75 -4.61 10.76
N GLY A 99 13.17 -3.40 10.33
CA GLY A 99 13.62 -3.14 8.98
C GLY A 99 12.56 -3.38 7.90
N LEU A 100 11.29 -3.12 8.24
CA LEU A 100 10.14 -3.37 7.37
C LEU A 100 9.65 -2.11 6.68
N SER A 101 9.26 -2.24 5.40
CA SER A 101 8.52 -1.20 4.69
C SER A 101 7.04 -1.19 5.07
N PHE A 102 6.38 -0.09 4.76
CA PHE A 102 4.92 0.02 4.89
C PHE A 102 4.27 0.19 3.52
N ASP A 103 3.42 -0.75 3.14
CA ASP A 103 2.53 -0.64 1.99
C ASP A 103 1.29 0.18 2.38
N MET A 104 1.31 1.46 2.00
CA MET A 104 0.33 2.46 2.42
C MET A 104 -0.82 2.52 1.43
N GLN A 105 -1.99 2.05 1.85
CA GLN A 105 -3.21 2.11 1.07
C GLN A 105 -4.19 3.09 1.71
N ILE A 106 -4.34 4.24 1.08
CA ILE A 106 -5.08 5.42 1.58
C ILE A 106 -5.82 6.11 0.43
N TYR A 107 -6.68 7.06 0.79
CA TYR A 107 -7.31 7.99 -0.15
C TYR A 107 -6.66 9.39 -0.12
N PRO A 108 -6.92 10.24 -1.14
CA PRO A 108 -6.35 11.60 -1.22
C PRO A 108 -6.62 12.47 0.00
N ASN A 109 -7.80 12.35 0.63
CA ASN A 109 -8.15 13.09 1.85
C ASN A 109 -7.27 12.75 3.07
N GLN A 110 -6.55 11.64 3.03
CA GLN A 110 -5.64 11.18 4.09
C GLN A 110 -4.17 11.55 3.83
N MET A 111 -3.82 12.04 2.63
CA MET A 111 -2.42 12.21 2.22
C MET A 111 -1.64 13.23 3.05
N VAL A 112 -2.29 14.23 3.61
CA VAL A 112 -1.63 15.23 4.49
C VAL A 112 -1.17 14.56 5.79
N GLN A 113 -2.03 13.75 6.42
CA GLN A 113 -1.68 12.99 7.63
C GLN A 113 -0.64 11.91 7.32
N ALA A 114 -0.77 11.23 6.18
CA ALA A 114 0.19 10.25 5.71
C ALA A 114 1.58 10.85 5.48
N TYR A 115 1.65 12.03 4.88
CA TYR A 115 2.89 12.79 4.75
C TYR A 115 3.51 13.13 6.10
N ALA A 116 2.72 13.60 7.06
CA ALA A 116 3.22 13.94 8.40
C ALA A 116 3.81 12.70 9.10
N LEU A 117 3.12 11.55 9.02
CA LEU A 117 3.59 10.28 9.58
C LEU A 117 4.89 9.81 8.89
N ALA A 118 4.92 9.76 7.57
CA ALA A 118 6.09 9.32 6.82
C ALA A 118 7.31 10.24 7.04
N LYS A 119 7.09 11.56 7.10
CA LYS A 119 8.14 12.55 7.38
C LYS A 119 8.75 12.39 8.77
N ALA A 120 7.96 11.99 9.75
CA ALA A 120 8.42 11.73 11.12
C ALA A 120 9.27 10.45 11.24
N HIS A 121 9.15 9.53 10.26
CA HIS A 121 9.82 8.22 10.27
C HIS A 121 10.58 7.95 8.95
N PRO A 122 11.65 8.69 8.65
CA PRO A 122 12.37 8.60 7.37
C PRO A 122 13.08 7.25 7.16
N ASP A 123 13.27 6.48 8.22
CA ASP A 123 13.90 5.14 8.18
C ASP A 123 12.91 4.04 7.76
N ILE A 124 11.62 4.34 7.62
CA ILE A 124 10.60 3.39 7.18
C ILE A 124 10.27 3.64 5.71
N PRO A 125 10.68 2.78 4.77
CA PRO A 125 10.29 2.92 3.38
C PRO A 125 8.76 2.80 3.23
N VAL A 126 8.16 3.73 2.49
CA VAL A 126 6.72 3.73 2.22
C VAL A 126 6.46 3.42 0.77
N ILE A 127 5.55 2.51 0.50
CA ILE A 127 5.06 2.19 -0.83
C ILE A 127 3.59 2.57 -0.93
N LEU A 128 3.30 3.73 -1.55
CA LEU A 128 1.94 4.19 -1.77
C LEU A 128 1.25 3.27 -2.79
N ASN A 129 0.14 2.65 -2.40
CA ASN A 129 -0.58 1.73 -3.25
C ASN A 129 -1.53 2.46 -4.22
N HIS A 130 -1.71 1.88 -5.41
CA HIS A 130 -2.76 2.22 -6.39
C HIS A 130 -2.79 3.71 -6.76
N THR A 131 -1.62 4.32 -7.00
CA THR A 131 -1.51 5.75 -7.33
C THR A 131 -2.24 6.68 -6.34
N GLY A 132 -2.36 6.24 -5.07
CA GLY A 132 -3.07 6.99 -4.02
C GLY A 132 -4.59 7.01 -4.15
N MET A 133 -5.17 6.09 -4.95
CA MET A 133 -6.62 5.81 -5.07
C MET A 133 -7.52 7.07 -5.19
N PRO A 134 -7.39 7.90 -6.24
CA PRO A 134 -8.24 9.08 -6.46
C PRO A 134 -9.66 8.67 -6.84
N VAL A 135 -10.51 8.37 -5.84
CA VAL A 135 -11.91 7.94 -6.03
C VAL A 135 -12.87 9.10 -6.31
N ASP A 136 -12.56 10.29 -5.81
CA ASP A 136 -13.29 11.52 -6.16
C ASP A 136 -12.68 12.10 -7.43
N ARG A 137 -13.44 12.05 -8.53
CA ARG A 137 -12.98 12.39 -9.88
C ARG A 137 -13.49 13.75 -10.36
N ASP A 138 -14.05 14.57 -9.48
CA ASP A 138 -14.38 15.96 -9.78
C ASP A 138 -13.14 16.87 -9.66
N ALA A 139 -13.29 18.15 -10.01
CA ALA A 139 -12.18 19.10 -9.97
C ALA A 139 -11.57 19.28 -8.58
N ALA A 140 -12.36 19.15 -7.51
CA ALA A 140 -11.88 19.26 -6.13
C ALA A 140 -11.09 18.02 -5.72
N GLY A 141 -11.58 16.82 -6.04
CA GLY A 141 -10.90 15.55 -5.78
C GLY A 141 -9.59 15.43 -6.56
N ASP A 142 -9.59 15.83 -7.84
CA ASP A 142 -8.36 15.87 -8.64
C ASP A 142 -7.31 16.85 -8.04
N ALA A 143 -7.73 18.03 -7.60
CA ALA A 143 -6.84 19.00 -6.96
C ALA A 143 -6.28 18.47 -5.64
N GLN A 144 -7.12 17.82 -4.83
CA GLN A 144 -6.70 17.19 -3.56
C GLN A 144 -5.68 16.06 -3.81
N TRP A 145 -5.95 15.18 -4.79
CA TRP A 145 -5.01 14.12 -5.17
C TRP A 145 -3.67 14.69 -5.62
N LYS A 146 -3.68 15.67 -6.52
CA LYS A 146 -2.45 16.32 -7.02
C LYS A 146 -1.61 16.91 -5.91
N SER A 147 -2.24 17.67 -5.03
CA SER A 147 -1.55 18.27 -3.87
C SER A 147 -0.98 17.22 -2.93
N GLY A 148 -1.72 16.15 -2.64
CA GLY A 148 -1.26 15.07 -1.78
C GLY A 148 -0.09 14.28 -2.39
N MET A 149 -0.16 13.98 -3.68
CA MET A 149 0.93 13.31 -4.42
C MET A 149 2.20 14.17 -4.46
N GLU A 150 2.06 15.49 -4.64
CA GLU A 150 3.17 16.42 -4.59
C GLU A 150 3.87 16.41 -3.22
N LEU A 151 3.11 16.48 -2.13
CA LEU A 151 3.65 16.39 -0.79
C LEU A 151 4.41 15.08 -0.57
N LEU A 152 3.81 13.95 -0.87
CA LEU A 152 4.41 12.62 -0.68
C LEU A 152 5.66 12.44 -1.55
N ALA A 153 5.67 12.97 -2.76
CA ALA A 153 6.83 12.90 -3.68
C ALA A 153 8.06 13.64 -3.17
N THR A 154 7.91 14.62 -2.26
CA THR A 154 9.05 15.32 -1.62
C THR A 154 9.86 14.42 -0.69
N LEU A 155 9.27 13.31 -0.22
CA LEU A 155 9.92 12.37 0.69
C LEU A 155 10.67 11.30 -0.12
N PRO A 156 12.01 11.20 -0.02
CA PRO A 156 12.82 10.32 -0.88
C PRO A 156 12.59 8.83 -0.61
N HIS A 157 12.10 8.47 0.58
CA HIS A 157 11.78 7.10 1.00
C HIS A 157 10.36 6.66 0.64
N VAL A 158 9.59 7.51 -0.06
CA VAL A 158 8.25 7.17 -0.57
C VAL A 158 8.33 6.80 -2.04
N ALA A 159 7.86 5.59 -2.36
CA ALA A 159 7.66 5.08 -3.71
C ALA A 159 6.17 4.84 -3.97
N VAL A 160 5.77 4.61 -5.22
CA VAL A 160 4.37 4.43 -5.59
C VAL A 160 4.18 3.23 -6.52
N LYS A 161 3.12 2.48 -6.30
CA LYS A 161 2.63 1.43 -7.22
C LYS A 161 1.58 2.00 -8.16
N ILE A 162 1.81 1.84 -9.44
CA ILE A 162 0.85 2.08 -10.51
C ILE A 162 0.06 0.79 -10.70
N SER A 163 -1.13 0.72 -10.10
CA SER A 163 -1.97 -0.47 -10.04
C SER A 163 -3.40 -0.12 -9.62
N GLY A 164 -4.30 -1.09 -9.59
CA GLY A 164 -5.65 -0.95 -9.05
C GLY A 164 -6.50 0.09 -9.81
N LEU A 165 -6.28 0.26 -11.11
CA LEU A 165 -6.96 1.27 -11.91
C LEU A 165 -8.48 1.02 -11.98
N GLY A 166 -8.90 -0.25 -11.89
CA GLY A 166 -10.30 -0.65 -11.85
C GLY A 166 -11.06 -0.19 -10.61
N PHE A 167 -10.36 0.10 -9.49
CA PHE A 167 -10.96 0.69 -8.30
C PHE A 167 -11.22 2.19 -8.46
N ILE A 168 -10.43 2.85 -9.31
CA ILE A 168 -10.55 4.29 -9.60
C ILE A 168 -11.70 4.50 -10.59
N ASP A 169 -11.73 3.71 -11.65
CA ASP A 169 -12.78 3.71 -12.66
C ASP A 169 -12.99 2.29 -13.20
N ARG A 170 -14.17 1.75 -13.00
CA ARG A 170 -14.51 0.40 -13.46
C ARG A 170 -14.52 0.25 -14.99
N ASN A 171 -14.68 1.35 -15.69
CA ASN A 171 -14.69 1.42 -17.16
C ASN A 171 -13.43 2.09 -17.70
N TRP A 172 -12.32 2.00 -16.97
CA TRP A 172 -11.08 2.63 -17.35
C TRP A 172 -10.59 2.19 -18.74
N THR A 173 -9.96 3.12 -19.41
CA THR A 173 -9.25 2.90 -20.67
C THR A 173 -7.83 3.44 -20.56
N THR A 174 -6.97 3.05 -21.47
CA THR A 174 -5.61 3.63 -21.53
C THR A 174 -5.66 5.16 -21.59
N ASP A 175 -6.59 5.73 -22.35
CA ASP A 175 -6.68 7.18 -22.51
C ASP A 175 -7.23 7.87 -21.25
N SER A 176 -8.20 7.26 -20.56
CA SER A 176 -8.74 7.83 -19.31
C SER A 176 -7.73 7.79 -18.16
N MET A 177 -6.85 6.77 -18.09
CA MET A 177 -5.85 6.62 -17.05
C MET A 177 -4.48 7.22 -17.38
N ARG A 178 -4.20 7.46 -18.65
CA ARG A 178 -2.92 8.07 -19.12
C ARG A 178 -2.52 9.31 -18.32
N PRO A 179 -3.38 10.33 -18.12
CA PRO A 179 -3.01 11.52 -17.36
C PRO A 179 -2.58 11.19 -15.93
N LEU A 180 -3.33 10.32 -15.23
CA LEU A 180 -3.04 9.90 -13.87
C LEU A 180 -1.67 9.20 -13.75
N VAL A 181 -1.41 8.27 -14.67
CA VAL A 181 -0.16 7.48 -14.70
C VAL A 181 1.03 8.39 -14.99
N LEU A 182 0.93 9.24 -16.03
CA LEU A 182 2.02 10.12 -16.41
C LEU A 182 2.33 11.15 -15.33
N GLU A 183 1.31 11.76 -14.72
CA GLU A 183 1.49 12.71 -13.62
C GLU A 183 2.11 12.05 -12.39
N THR A 184 1.75 10.80 -12.09
CA THR A 184 2.39 10.01 -11.01
C THR A 184 3.88 9.82 -11.30
N ILE A 185 4.24 9.42 -12.53
CA ILE A 185 5.64 9.23 -12.93
C ILE A 185 6.42 10.55 -12.93
N GLU A 186 5.81 11.64 -13.37
CA GLU A 186 6.44 12.96 -13.37
C GLU A 186 6.82 13.42 -11.96
N ARG A 187 5.94 13.21 -10.97
CA ARG A 187 6.15 13.63 -9.58
C ARG A 187 7.17 12.75 -8.84
N PHE A 188 7.08 11.43 -8.97
CA PHE A 188 7.93 10.51 -8.24
C PHE A 188 9.21 10.12 -8.99
N GLY A 189 9.24 10.31 -10.31
CA GLY A 189 10.32 9.83 -11.17
C GLY A 189 10.24 8.30 -11.37
N THR A 190 10.83 7.80 -12.45
CA THR A 190 10.77 6.38 -12.83
C THR A 190 11.41 5.44 -11.81
N LYS A 191 12.36 5.92 -11.01
CA LYS A 191 13.05 5.11 -9.98
C LYS A 191 12.20 4.80 -8.77
N ARG A 192 11.12 5.58 -8.54
CA ARG A 192 10.20 5.40 -7.41
C ARG A 192 8.79 5.01 -7.84
N CYS A 193 8.60 4.66 -9.11
CA CYS A 193 7.36 4.09 -9.63
C CYS A 193 7.56 2.63 -9.96
N ALA A 194 6.64 1.78 -9.51
CA ALA A 194 6.61 0.37 -9.85
C ALA A 194 5.24 -0.01 -10.42
N PHE A 195 5.23 -0.83 -11.45
CA PHE A 195 4.01 -1.50 -11.89
C PHE A 195 3.64 -2.60 -10.91
N ALA A 196 2.34 -2.74 -10.62
CA ALA A 196 1.81 -3.90 -9.91
C ALA A 196 0.49 -4.33 -10.58
N SER A 197 0.33 -5.64 -10.75
CA SER A 197 -0.83 -6.21 -11.45
C SER A 197 -2.13 -6.16 -10.64
N ASP A 198 -2.02 -6.06 -9.32
CA ASP A 198 -3.13 -6.19 -8.37
C ASP A 198 -3.96 -7.48 -8.58
N PHE A 199 -3.34 -8.52 -9.12
CA PHE A 199 -3.98 -9.81 -9.35
C PHE A 199 -3.95 -10.67 -8.07
N PRO A 200 -5.04 -11.37 -7.76
CA PRO A 200 -6.22 -11.60 -8.63
C PRO A 200 -7.34 -10.55 -8.56
N THR A 201 -7.22 -9.49 -7.75
CA THR A 201 -8.32 -8.55 -7.50
C THR A 201 -8.76 -7.81 -8.78
N ASP A 202 -7.81 -7.34 -9.58
CA ASP A 202 -8.09 -6.66 -10.86
C ASP A 202 -8.77 -7.57 -11.89
N LYS A 203 -8.83 -8.88 -11.65
CA LYS A 203 -9.61 -9.81 -12.46
C LYS A 203 -11.11 -9.50 -12.48
N LEU A 204 -11.59 -8.73 -11.50
CA LEU A 204 -12.97 -8.22 -11.47
C LEU A 204 -13.24 -7.16 -12.53
N PHE A 205 -12.19 -6.54 -13.08
CA PHE A 205 -12.28 -5.40 -13.99
C PHE A 205 -11.65 -5.67 -15.34
N ASN A 206 -10.61 -6.53 -15.39
CA ASN A 206 -9.83 -6.76 -16.59
C ASN A 206 -9.13 -8.12 -16.58
N THR A 207 -8.41 -8.43 -17.67
CA THR A 207 -7.54 -9.61 -17.74
C THR A 207 -6.10 -9.22 -17.43
N TYR A 208 -5.25 -10.22 -17.11
CA TYR A 208 -3.83 -9.96 -16.86
C TYR A 208 -3.07 -9.42 -18.09
N ALA A 209 -3.60 -9.62 -19.29
CA ALA A 209 -2.99 -9.20 -20.57
C ALA A 209 -3.38 -7.76 -20.97
N HIS A 210 -4.33 -7.17 -20.31
CA HIS A 210 -4.80 -5.80 -20.50
C HIS A 210 -4.47 -4.95 -19.30
#